data_a60ffc68ec620180abf203a181849e9d
#
_entry.id   a60ffc68ec620180abf203a181849e9d
#
_cell.length_a   1.000
_cell.length_b   1.000
_cell.length_c   1.000
_cell.angle_alpha   90.00
_cell.angle_beta   90.00
_cell.angle_gamma   90.00
#
_symmetry.space_group_name_H-M   'P 1'
#
loop_
_entity.id
_entity.type
_entity.pdbx_description
1 polymer ?
#
loop_
_entity_poly.entity_id
_entity_poly.type
_entity_poly.pdbx_seq_one_letter_code
_entity_poly.pdbx_strand_id
1 'polypeptide(L)'
;MTIIIDTVTYDVDIVSLDETCDFLDKYAERTEDGILHRELIGCYFNQQIQFGSPTNSAQRADLAALWLVLTEAVEFHTVTVPDADGVPLTFTAYFANVKRSLRKDTAAKTFWKDLTVNFIAQSPENTP
;
A
#
# COMPACT_ATOMS: atom_id res chain seq x y z
N MET A 1 -3.86 14.85 2.77
CA MET A 1 -2.79 14.03 2.17
C MET A 1 -3.35 13.34 0.93
N THR A 2 -2.50 13.09 -0.04
CA THR A 2 -2.92 12.46 -1.30
C THR A 2 -2.14 11.18 -1.55
N ILE A 3 -2.73 10.27 -2.31
CA ILE A 3 -2.07 9.09 -2.83
C ILE A 3 -2.15 9.12 -4.35
N ILE A 4 -1.11 8.63 -5.02
CA ILE A 4 -1.05 8.60 -6.48
C ILE A 4 -0.93 7.15 -6.92
N ILE A 5 -1.85 6.71 -7.79
CA ILE A 5 -1.84 5.38 -8.37
C ILE A 5 -1.94 5.53 -9.89
N ASP A 6 -0.96 4.97 -10.61
CA ASP A 6 -0.89 5.03 -12.08
C ASP A 6 -1.04 6.47 -12.61
N THR A 7 -0.33 7.41 -11.98
CA THR A 7 -0.32 8.85 -12.29
C THR A 7 -1.59 9.62 -11.96
N VAL A 8 -2.60 8.98 -11.39
CA VAL A 8 -3.84 9.62 -10.95
C VAL A 8 -3.76 9.93 -9.46
N THR A 9 -4.01 11.19 -9.11
CA THR A 9 -3.99 11.65 -7.72
C THR A 9 -5.38 11.51 -7.09
N TYR A 10 -5.42 10.92 -5.90
CA TYR A 10 -6.65 10.77 -5.11
C TYR A 10 -6.53 11.59 -3.84
N ASP A 11 -7.49 12.48 -3.61
CA ASP A 11 -7.56 13.29 -2.39
C ASP A 11 -8.30 12.50 -1.31
N VAL A 12 -7.53 11.72 -0.54
CA VAL A 12 -8.03 10.90 0.55
C VAL A 12 -7.12 11.07 1.76
N ASP A 13 -7.69 10.94 2.95
CA ASP A 13 -6.91 11.02 4.17
C ASP A 13 -6.35 9.63 4.49
N ILE A 14 -5.06 9.58 4.82
CA ILE A 14 -4.41 8.36 5.32
C ILE A 14 -4.34 8.49 6.83
N VAL A 15 -5.00 7.58 7.54
CA VAL A 15 -5.03 7.58 9.01
C VAL A 15 -4.00 6.63 9.61
N SER A 16 -3.55 5.64 8.85
CA SER A 16 -2.53 4.70 9.28
C SER A 16 -1.75 4.19 8.08
N LEU A 17 -0.44 4.21 8.17
CA LEU A 17 0.45 3.64 7.18
C LEU A 17 1.60 2.96 7.92
N ASP A 18 1.61 1.63 7.87
CA ASP A 18 2.67 0.82 8.43
C ASP A 18 3.58 0.34 7.30
N GLU A 19 4.85 0.74 7.35
CA GLU A 19 5.84 0.32 6.37
C GLU A 19 6.76 -0.72 7.00
N THR A 20 6.95 -1.84 6.30
CA THR A 20 7.86 -2.90 6.72
C THR A 20 8.98 -3.06 5.70
N CYS A 21 10.15 -3.41 6.22
CA CYS A 21 11.30 -3.78 5.40
C CYS A 21 11.48 -5.29 5.49
N ASP A 22 11.16 -6.00 4.41
CA ASP A 22 11.25 -7.44 4.37
C ASP A 22 12.47 -7.86 3.56
N PHE A 23 13.40 -8.56 4.20
CA PHE A 23 14.59 -9.08 3.56
C PHE A 23 14.29 -10.42 2.91
N LEU A 24 14.71 -10.58 1.66
CA LEU A 24 14.60 -11.84 0.95
C LEU A 24 16.00 -12.36 0.66
N ASP A 25 16.24 -13.60 1.07
CA ASP A 25 17.49 -14.30 0.87
C ASP A 25 17.32 -15.38 -0.21
N LYS A 26 18.35 -15.57 -1.02
CA LYS A 26 18.44 -16.74 -1.89
C LYS A 26 18.63 -17.99 -1.02
N TYR A 27 19.49 -17.87 -0.01
CA TYR A 27 19.63 -18.86 1.05
C TYR A 27 20.14 -18.19 2.32
N ALA A 28 19.87 -18.81 3.46
CA ALA A 28 20.44 -18.44 4.75
C ALA A 28 20.59 -19.72 5.55
N GLU A 29 21.83 -20.11 5.88
CA GLU A 29 22.10 -21.34 6.63
C GLU A 29 23.25 -21.15 7.60
N ARG A 30 23.24 -21.91 8.68
CA ARG A 30 24.27 -21.88 9.68
C ARG A 30 25.10 -23.17 9.57
N THR A 31 26.41 -22.99 9.40
CA THR A 31 27.34 -24.10 9.28
C THR A 31 27.70 -24.68 10.65
N GLU A 32 28.45 -25.81 10.66
CA GLU A 32 28.82 -26.50 11.88
C GLU A 32 29.61 -25.62 12.87
N ASP A 33 30.37 -24.64 12.35
CA ASP A 33 31.10 -23.69 13.18
C ASP A 33 30.22 -22.60 13.82
N GLY A 34 28.92 -22.65 13.58
CA GLY A 34 27.97 -21.68 14.10
C GLY A 34 27.86 -20.39 13.32
N ILE A 35 28.57 -20.26 12.21
CA ILE A 35 28.56 -19.05 11.38
C ILE A 35 27.41 -19.11 10.39
N LEU A 36 26.64 -18.01 10.34
CA LEU A 36 25.54 -17.86 9.38
C LEU A 36 26.09 -17.42 8.03
N HIS A 37 25.75 -18.16 6.99
CA HIS A 37 26.01 -17.81 5.61
C HIS A 37 24.72 -17.43 4.92
N ARG A 38 24.70 -16.29 4.23
CA ARG A 38 23.51 -15.70 3.68
C ARG A 38 23.81 -15.05 2.34
N GLU A 39 22.94 -15.29 1.36
CA GLU A 39 22.98 -14.55 0.09
C GLU A 39 21.71 -13.71 0.00
N LEU A 40 21.84 -12.40 0.22
CA LEU A 40 20.74 -11.47 0.23
C LEU A 40 20.36 -11.07 -1.20
N ILE A 41 19.08 -11.20 -1.54
CA ILE A 41 18.53 -10.71 -2.81
C ILE A 41 18.24 -9.20 -2.70
N GLY A 42 17.61 -8.78 -1.60
CA GLY A 42 17.32 -7.39 -1.36
C GLY A 42 16.35 -7.20 -0.23
N CYS A 43 15.98 -5.96 0.04
CA CYS A 43 14.91 -5.68 0.98
C CYS A 43 13.74 -4.99 0.26
N TYR A 44 12.54 -5.41 0.62
CA TYR A 44 11.28 -4.99 0.01
C TYR A 44 10.52 -4.12 1.00
N PHE A 45 10.08 -2.94 0.54
CA PHE A 45 9.23 -2.08 1.36
C PHE A 45 7.78 -2.41 1.06
N ASN A 46 7.11 -3.03 2.02
CA ASN A 46 5.70 -3.36 1.94
C ASN A 46 4.92 -2.46 2.88
N GLN A 47 3.71 -2.09 2.48
CA GLN A 47 2.94 -1.11 3.23
C GLN A 47 1.52 -1.60 3.47
N GLN A 48 1.04 -1.34 4.67
CA GLN A 48 -0.35 -1.54 5.04
C GLN A 48 -0.97 -0.18 5.33
N ILE A 49 -2.02 0.16 4.58
CA ILE A 49 -2.59 1.50 4.60
C ILE A 49 -4.05 1.43 5.00
N GLN A 50 -4.45 2.33 5.88
CA GLN A 50 -5.85 2.56 6.22
C GLN A 50 -6.21 4.00 5.86
N PHE A 51 -7.27 4.17 5.09
CA PHE A 51 -7.78 5.48 4.70
C PHE A 51 -8.88 5.93 5.65
N GLY A 52 -8.93 7.24 5.88
CA GLY A 52 -9.96 7.85 6.72
C GLY A 52 -11.31 7.96 6.03
N SER A 53 -12.34 8.21 6.83
CA SER A 53 -13.68 8.49 6.30
C SER A 53 -13.69 9.82 5.57
N PRO A 54 -14.38 9.91 4.41
CA PRO A 54 -14.44 11.17 3.68
C PRO A 54 -15.18 12.24 4.48
N THR A 55 -14.67 13.47 4.40
CA THR A 55 -15.26 14.62 5.12
C THR A 55 -16.10 15.53 4.21
N ASN A 56 -16.03 15.33 2.89
CA ASN A 56 -16.79 16.13 1.93
C ASN A 56 -17.11 15.29 0.68
N SER A 57 -17.89 15.86 -0.23
CA SER A 57 -18.32 15.14 -1.45
C SER A 57 -17.16 14.84 -2.41
N ALA A 58 -16.15 15.71 -2.48
CA ALA A 58 -14.97 15.48 -3.32
C ALA A 58 -14.17 14.28 -2.82
N GLN A 59 -13.95 14.18 -1.51
CA GLN A 59 -13.26 13.03 -0.93
C GLN A 59 -14.08 11.74 -1.07
N ARG A 60 -15.40 11.81 -0.99
CA ARG A 60 -16.25 10.63 -1.24
C ARG A 60 -16.09 10.13 -2.67
N ALA A 61 -16.09 11.03 -3.64
CA ALA A 61 -15.88 10.67 -5.04
C ALA A 61 -14.51 10.04 -5.27
N ASP A 62 -13.47 10.61 -4.67
CA ASP A 62 -12.10 10.10 -4.79
C ASP A 62 -11.95 8.74 -4.08
N LEU A 63 -12.58 8.55 -2.93
CA LEU A 63 -12.55 7.26 -2.24
C LEU A 63 -13.26 6.17 -3.07
N ALA A 64 -14.37 6.50 -3.71
CA ALA A 64 -15.07 5.57 -4.60
C ALA A 64 -14.22 5.22 -5.82
N ALA A 65 -13.56 6.21 -6.44
CA ALA A 65 -12.65 5.99 -7.56
C ALA A 65 -11.44 5.15 -7.15
N LEU A 66 -10.91 5.41 -5.94
CA LEU A 66 -9.81 4.63 -5.37
C LEU A 66 -10.19 3.16 -5.19
N TRP A 67 -11.38 2.89 -4.67
CA TRP A 67 -11.88 1.51 -4.56
C TRP A 67 -11.91 0.81 -5.90
N LEU A 68 -12.34 1.49 -6.96
CA LEU A 68 -12.40 0.89 -8.29
C LEU A 68 -11.01 0.52 -8.81
N VAL A 69 -10.01 1.37 -8.60
CA VAL A 69 -8.65 1.06 -9.05
C VAL A 69 -7.98 -0.01 -8.18
N LEU A 70 -8.26 -0.03 -6.88
CA LEU A 70 -7.71 -1.05 -5.97
C LEU A 70 -8.27 -2.44 -6.24
N THR A 71 -9.45 -2.53 -6.83
CA THR A 71 -10.11 -3.80 -7.13
C THR A 71 -10.05 -4.20 -8.59
N GLU A 72 -9.28 -3.49 -9.42
CA GLU A 72 -9.06 -3.88 -10.81
C GLU A 72 -8.31 -5.22 -10.89
N ALA A 73 -8.69 -6.04 -11.88
CA ALA A 73 -8.00 -7.28 -12.17
C ALA A 73 -6.73 -7.02 -12.99
N VAL A 74 -5.81 -6.24 -12.43
CA VAL A 74 -4.52 -5.86 -13.01
C VAL A 74 -3.42 -6.37 -12.10
N GLU A 75 -2.36 -6.92 -12.70
CA GLU A 75 -1.30 -7.59 -11.96
C GLU A 75 -0.52 -6.61 -11.07
N PHE A 76 -0.11 -5.47 -11.62
CA PHE A 76 0.69 -4.47 -10.90
C PHE A 76 0.23 -3.06 -11.20
N HIS A 77 0.44 -2.18 -10.23
CA HIS A 77 0.21 -0.74 -10.34
C HIS A 77 1.44 0.02 -9.87
N THR A 78 1.66 1.21 -10.43
CA THR A 78 2.66 2.14 -9.91
C THR A 78 2.02 3.02 -8.85
N VAL A 79 2.57 3.03 -7.64
CA VAL A 79 2.02 3.78 -6.52
C VAL A 79 3.03 4.78 -5.99
N THR A 80 2.54 5.93 -5.54
CA THR A 80 3.32 6.94 -4.85
C THR A 80 2.66 7.22 -3.51
N VAL A 81 3.40 7.01 -2.44
CA VAL A 81 2.92 7.11 -1.07
C VAL A 81 3.83 8.05 -0.27
N PRO A 82 3.34 8.64 0.83
CA PRO A 82 4.20 9.39 1.74
C PRO A 82 5.30 8.52 2.32
N ASP A 83 6.50 9.09 2.44
CA ASP A 83 7.63 8.46 3.09
C ASP A 83 8.36 9.50 3.95
N ALA A 84 9.63 9.29 4.25
CA ALA A 84 10.40 10.10 5.18
C ALA A 84 10.45 11.58 4.77
N ASP A 85 10.18 12.47 5.73
CA ASP A 85 10.38 13.92 5.61
C ASP A 85 9.80 14.59 4.36
N GLY A 86 8.58 14.18 3.97
CA GLY A 86 7.90 14.78 2.84
C GLY A 86 8.43 14.35 1.47
N VAL A 87 9.37 13.42 1.43
CA VAL A 87 9.84 12.80 0.18
C VAL A 87 8.93 11.61 -0.12
N PRO A 88 8.19 11.61 -1.23
CA PRO A 88 7.33 10.48 -1.55
C PRO A 88 8.14 9.28 -2.04
N LEU A 89 7.62 8.08 -1.77
CA LEU A 89 8.14 6.83 -2.30
C LEU A 89 7.27 6.37 -3.46
N THR A 90 7.90 6.14 -4.61
CA THR A 90 7.22 5.61 -5.80
C THR A 90 7.75 4.22 -6.11
N PHE A 91 6.85 3.24 -6.22
CA PHE A 91 7.24 1.87 -6.53
C PHE A 91 6.11 1.12 -7.24
N THR A 92 6.46 0.00 -7.85
CA THR A 92 5.49 -0.90 -8.47
C THR A 92 5.04 -1.94 -7.44
N ALA A 93 3.74 -2.08 -7.26
CA ALA A 93 3.18 -2.95 -6.25
C ALA A 93 1.97 -3.71 -6.78
N TYR A 94 1.65 -4.81 -6.13
CA TYR A 94 0.32 -5.41 -6.23
C TYR A 94 -0.45 -5.19 -4.93
N PHE A 95 -1.76 -5.22 -5.04
CA PHE A 95 -2.64 -4.95 -3.90
C PHE A 95 -3.17 -6.25 -3.32
N ALA A 96 -3.19 -6.32 -2.00
CA ALA A 96 -3.70 -7.47 -1.27
C ALA A 96 -4.60 -7.00 -0.13
N ASN A 97 -5.55 -7.86 0.26
CA ASN A 97 -6.43 -7.61 1.41
C ASN A 97 -7.18 -6.29 1.32
N VAL A 98 -7.68 -5.97 0.12
CA VAL A 98 -8.50 -4.76 -0.08
C VAL A 98 -9.84 -4.95 0.59
N LYS A 99 -10.16 -4.07 1.53
CA LYS A 99 -11.37 -4.17 2.35
C LYS A 99 -11.91 -2.80 2.68
N ARG A 100 -13.21 -2.67 2.68
CA ARG A 100 -13.91 -1.50 3.23
C ARG A 100 -15.11 -1.94 4.04
N SER A 101 -15.55 -1.08 4.95
CA SER A 101 -16.70 -1.35 5.82
C SER A 101 -17.82 -0.35 5.54
N LEU A 102 -19.05 -0.83 5.56
CA LEU A 102 -20.21 0.05 5.41
C LEU A 102 -20.39 0.86 6.68
N ARG A 103 -20.41 2.20 6.54
CA ARG A 103 -20.70 3.11 7.65
C ARG A 103 -22.20 3.25 7.85
N LYS A 104 -22.92 3.60 6.78
CA LYS A 104 -24.37 3.64 6.75
C LYS A 104 -24.87 3.69 5.31
N ASP A 105 -26.08 3.20 5.11
CA ASP A 105 -26.78 3.28 3.84
C ASP A 105 -28.11 4.01 4.06
N THR A 106 -28.34 5.07 3.29
CA THR A 106 -29.58 5.83 3.31
C THR A 106 -30.25 5.77 1.94
N ALA A 107 -31.51 6.19 1.85
CA ALA A 107 -32.22 6.18 0.58
C ALA A 107 -31.52 7.02 -0.51
N ALA A 108 -30.73 8.02 -0.10
CA ALA A 108 -30.04 8.92 -1.03
C ALA A 108 -28.58 8.54 -1.30
N LYS A 109 -27.85 7.98 -0.31
CA LYS A 109 -26.40 7.80 -0.37
C LYS A 109 -25.95 6.61 0.46
N THR A 110 -24.84 6.00 0.01
CA THR A 110 -24.13 4.94 0.72
C THR A 110 -22.80 5.50 1.22
N PHE A 111 -22.48 5.29 2.49
CA PHE A 111 -21.26 5.79 3.12
C PHE A 111 -20.38 4.62 3.53
N TRP A 112 -19.12 4.65 3.09
CA TRP A 112 -18.10 3.65 3.40
C TRP A 112 -17.04 4.22 4.34
N LYS A 113 -16.40 3.34 5.09
CA LYS A 113 -15.31 3.69 6.01
C LYS A 113 -14.27 2.58 6.04
N ASP A 114 -13.13 2.88 6.69
CA ASP A 114 -12.08 1.90 6.99
C ASP A 114 -11.61 1.14 5.75
N LEU A 115 -11.40 1.85 4.64
CA LEU A 115 -10.77 1.26 3.46
C LEU A 115 -9.32 0.94 3.81
N THR A 116 -8.96 -0.34 3.71
CA THR A 116 -7.62 -0.82 3.97
C THR A 116 -7.09 -1.58 2.76
N VAL A 117 -5.78 -1.53 2.57
CA VAL A 117 -5.10 -2.24 1.50
C VAL A 117 -3.65 -2.49 1.88
N ASN A 118 -3.10 -3.61 1.43
CA ASN A 118 -1.67 -3.88 1.54
C ASN A 118 -1.04 -3.67 0.17
N PHE A 119 -0.02 -2.82 0.10
CA PHE A 119 0.83 -2.66 -1.08
C PHE A 119 2.05 -3.53 -0.92
N ILE A 120 2.25 -4.46 -1.84
CA ILE A 120 3.37 -5.41 -1.81
C ILE A 120 4.27 -5.13 -2.99
N ALA A 121 5.53 -4.78 -2.70
CA ALA A 121 6.49 -4.37 -3.72
C ALA A 121 6.82 -5.52 -4.69
N GLN A 122 6.85 -5.20 -5.98
CA GLN A 122 7.27 -6.15 -7.01
C GLN A 122 8.77 -6.40 -6.98
N SER A 123 9.55 -5.36 -6.70
CA SER A 123 11.01 -5.40 -6.75
C SER A 123 11.60 -4.87 -5.45
N PRO A 124 12.82 -5.29 -5.08
CA PRO A 124 13.45 -4.74 -3.88
C PRO A 124 13.74 -3.26 -4.04
N GLU A 125 13.54 -2.50 -2.95
CA GLU A 125 13.91 -1.09 -2.89
C GLU A 125 15.43 -0.94 -2.79
N ASN A 126 16.06 -1.81 -1.99
CA ASN A 126 17.50 -1.83 -1.82
C ASN A 126 18.06 -3.19 -2.20
N THR A 127 19.18 -3.19 -2.93
CA THR A 127 19.91 -4.41 -3.29
C THR A 127 21.34 -4.32 -2.76
N PRO A 128 22.00 -5.46 -2.53
CA PRO A 128 23.38 -5.47 -2.09
C PRO A 128 24.32 -4.74 -3.03
#